data_72b9b1aaf5518aaca3fe10d5c90393aa
#
_entry.id   72b9b1aaf5518aaca3fe10d5c90393aa
#
_cell.length_a   1.000
_cell.length_b   1.000
_cell.length_c   1.000
_cell.angle_alpha   90.00
_cell.angle_beta   90.00
_cell.angle_gamma   90.00
#
_symmetry.space_group_name_H-M   'P 1'
#
loop_
_entity.id
_entity.type
_entity.pdbx_description
1 polymer ?
#
loop_
_entity_poly.entity_id
_entity_poly.type
_entity_poly.pdbx_seq_one_letter_code
_entity_poly.pdbx_strand_id
1 'polypeptide(L)'
;ERFMVRWRGDPDPKHVQAVDAYFVSAAEHGMNASTFTSRVIASTGADVAAAISGAIGAMSGPLHGGAPSRVLGMIEEIERTGDAQGYVKSVLDSGDRLMGFGHRVYRAEDPRARVLRRTARELDAPRYEVAEALEQAALAELRERRPDRVLETNVEFWAAIVLDFAEVPSHMFT
;
A
#
# COMPACT_ATOMS: atom_id res chain seq x y z
N GLU A 1 16.42 2.08 -10.23
CA GLU A 1 16.83 1.60 -11.57
C GLU A 1 17.43 0.19 -11.51
N ARG A 2 18.52 -0.07 -10.77
CA ARG A 2 19.20 -1.39 -10.74
C ARG A 2 18.26 -2.57 -10.44
N PHE A 3 17.29 -2.41 -9.55
CA PHE A 3 16.29 -3.43 -9.26
C PHE A 3 15.47 -3.75 -10.51
N MET A 4 14.94 -2.72 -11.17
CA MET A 4 14.11 -2.87 -12.36
C MET A 4 14.89 -3.48 -13.53
N VAL A 5 16.13 -3.06 -13.76
CA VAL A 5 17.00 -3.63 -14.80
C VAL A 5 17.25 -5.13 -14.56
N ARG A 6 17.51 -5.54 -13.32
CA ARG A 6 17.73 -6.97 -13.00
C ARG A 6 16.46 -7.82 -13.15
N TRP A 7 15.32 -7.20 -12.93
CA TRP A 7 14.04 -7.90 -12.98
C TRP A 7 13.42 -7.92 -14.38
N ARG A 8 13.48 -6.78 -15.09
CA ARG A 8 12.78 -6.58 -16.37
C ARG A 8 13.73 -6.46 -17.59
N GLY A 9 15.02 -6.34 -17.38
CA GLY A 9 16.01 -6.10 -18.42
C GLY A 9 16.09 -4.63 -18.82
N ASP A 10 15.19 -4.18 -19.70
CA ASP A 10 15.09 -2.77 -20.17
C ASP A 10 13.75 -2.17 -19.69
N PRO A 11 13.68 -1.61 -18.49
CA PRO A 11 12.43 -1.14 -17.92
C PRO A 11 12.04 0.24 -18.49
N ASP A 12 10.71 0.48 -18.58
CA ASP A 12 10.19 1.82 -18.83
C ASP A 12 10.69 2.81 -17.74
N PRO A 13 11.24 3.97 -18.11
CA PRO A 13 11.65 4.99 -17.14
C PRO A 13 10.54 5.43 -16.16
N LYS A 14 9.29 5.45 -16.59
CA LYS A 14 8.15 5.75 -15.72
C LYS A 14 7.96 4.66 -14.65
N HIS A 15 8.13 3.39 -15.01
CA HIS A 15 8.10 2.29 -14.03
C HIS A 15 9.25 2.38 -13.03
N VAL A 16 10.45 2.76 -13.48
CA VAL A 16 11.60 3.03 -12.59
C VAL A 16 11.24 4.14 -11.59
N GLN A 17 10.67 5.24 -12.07
CA GLN A 17 10.26 6.37 -11.22
C GLN A 17 9.19 5.95 -10.20
N ALA A 18 8.21 5.15 -10.61
CA ALA A 18 7.16 4.63 -9.73
C ALA A 18 7.74 3.80 -8.58
N VAL A 19 8.59 2.83 -8.89
CA VAL A 19 9.24 1.98 -7.88
C VAL A 19 10.19 2.78 -6.98
N ASP A 20 10.90 3.77 -7.54
CA ASP A 20 11.77 4.65 -6.75
C ASP A 20 10.97 5.47 -5.73
N ALA A 21 9.86 6.07 -6.15
CA ALA A 21 8.96 6.80 -5.26
C ALA A 21 8.41 5.92 -4.14
N TYR A 22 8.05 4.66 -4.46
CA TYR A 22 7.63 3.70 -3.46
C TYR A 22 8.74 3.38 -2.46
N PHE A 23 9.97 3.06 -2.91
CA PHE A 23 11.08 2.75 -2.02
C PHE A 23 11.47 3.93 -1.12
N VAL A 24 11.47 5.15 -1.67
CA VAL A 24 11.74 6.36 -0.88
C VAL A 24 10.65 6.55 0.19
N SER A 25 9.37 6.37 -0.17
CA SER A 25 8.24 6.50 0.76
C SER A 25 8.26 5.42 1.86
N ALA A 26 8.74 4.22 1.54
CA ALA A 26 8.76 3.08 2.47
C ALA A 26 10.07 2.96 3.28
N ALA A 27 11.10 3.78 2.98
CA ALA A 27 12.45 3.63 3.53
C ALA A 27 12.51 3.70 5.06
N GLU A 28 11.73 4.59 5.68
CA GLU A 28 11.67 4.75 7.14
C GLU A 28 10.30 5.29 7.57
N HIS A 29 9.66 4.64 8.51
CA HIS A 29 8.37 5.09 9.09
C HIS A 29 8.17 4.62 10.54
N GLY A 30 9.25 4.43 11.28
CA GLY A 30 9.23 4.00 12.68
C GLY A 30 9.22 2.48 12.86
N MET A 31 8.79 2.04 14.03
CA MET A 31 8.89 0.65 14.47
C MET A 31 7.62 -0.12 14.12
N ASN A 32 7.68 -0.93 13.07
CA ASN A 32 6.68 -1.96 12.77
C ASN A 32 7.16 -3.36 13.17
N ALA A 33 6.34 -4.38 12.97
CA ALA A 33 6.65 -5.74 13.40
C ALA A 33 7.92 -6.32 12.74
N SER A 34 8.11 -6.12 11.44
CA SER A 34 9.31 -6.60 10.74
C SER A 34 10.57 -5.83 11.13
N THR A 35 10.47 -4.52 11.26
CA THR A 35 11.58 -3.69 11.78
C THR A 35 11.97 -4.10 13.20
N PHE A 36 10.98 -4.34 14.07
CA PHE A 36 11.23 -4.81 15.43
C PHE A 36 11.93 -6.17 15.43
N THR A 37 11.43 -7.13 14.65
CA THR A 37 12.03 -8.47 14.52
C THR A 37 13.47 -8.37 14.04
N SER A 38 13.75 -7.60 12.99
CA SER A 38 15.09 -7.39 12.46
C SER A 38 16.04 -6.82 13.52
N ARG A 39 15.58 -5.81 14.26
CA ARG A 39 16.39 -5.17 15.31
C ARG A 39 16.67 -6.11 16.49
N VAL A 40 15.69 -6.93 16.88
CA VAL A 40 15.91 -7.95 17.94
C VAL A 40 16.99 -8.92 17.52
N ILE A 41 16.95 -9.46 16.30
CA ILE A 41 17.95 -10.39 15.80
C ILE A 41 19.33 -9.70 15.71
N ALA A 42 19.40 -8.52 15.11
CA ALA A 42 20.65 -7.77 14.99
C ALA A 42 21.26 -7.42 16.35
N SER A 43 20.46 -7.18 17.39
CA SER A 43 20.94 -6.88 18.73
C SER A 43 21.70 -8.02 19.41
N THR A 44 21.55 -9.24 18.91
CA THR A 44 22.27 -10.43 19.41
C THR A 44 23.65 -10.60 18.77
N GLY A 45 24.04 -9.71 17.84
CA GLY A 45 25.28 -9.84 17.06
C GLY A 45 25.15 -10.79 15.84
N ALA A 46 23.93 -11.21 15.51
CA ALA A 46 23.67 -12.00 14.30
C ALA A 46 23.95 -11.18 13.03
N ASP A 47 24.28 -11.86 11.95
CA ASP A 47 24.58 -11.22 10.68
C ASP A 47 23.34 -10.56 10.02
N VAL A 48 23.60 -9.75 9.01
CA VAL A 48 22.57 -9.01 8.27
C VAL A 48 21.59 -9.95 7.58
N ALA A 49 22.06 -11.07 7.05
CA ALA A 49 21.20 -12.04 6.36
C ALA A 49 20.18 -12.67 7.33
N ALA A 50 20.62 -13.04 8.54
CA ALA A 50 19.75 -13.56 9.58
C ALA A 50 18.70 -12.51 10.01
N ALA A 51 19.10 -11.26 10.21
CA ALA A 51 18.20 -10.17 10.61
C ALA A 51 17.14 -9.88 9.53
N ILE A 52 17.54 -9.82 8.26
CA ILE A 52 16.61 -9.59 7.12
C ILE A 52 15.71 -10.80 6.90
N SER A 53 16.22 -12.01 7.00
CA SER A 53 15.41 -13.23 6.89
C SER A 53 14.28 -13.26 7.93
N GLY A 54 14.57 -12.92 9.18
CA GLY A 54 13.55 -12.79 10.22
C GLY A 54 12.52 -11.68 9.94
N ALA A 55 12.96 -10.55 9.40
CA ALA A 55 12.07 -9.46 9.01
C ALA A 55 11.13 -9.89 7.86
N ILE A 56 11.62 -10.61 6.86
CA ILE A 56 10.83 -11.17 5.76
C ILE A 56 9.78 -12.15 6.31
N GLY A 57 10.19 -13.04 7.21
CA GLY A 57 9.28 -13.96 7.89
C GLY A 57 8.14 -13.23 8.63
N ALA A 58 8.46 -12.17 9.37
CA ALA A 58 7.45 -11.35 10.04
C ALA A 58 6.53 -10.63 9.04
N MET A 59 7.08 -10.13 7.93
CA MET A 59 6.33 -9.40 6.91
C MET A 59 5.39 -10.31 6.12
N SER A 60 5.72 -11.60 5.95
CA SER A 60 4.87 -12.56 5.25
C SER A 60 3.60 -12.95 6.02
N GLY A 61 3.50 -12.57 7.30
CA GLY A 61 2.33 -12.86 8.12
C GLY A 61 1.07 -12.10 7.70
N PRO A 62 -0.13 -12.73 7.74
CA PRO A 62 -1.38 -12.14 7.23
C PRO A 62 -1.85 -10.90 8.00
N LEU A 63 -1.29 -10.64 9.18
CA LEU A 63 -1.60 -9.46 10.00
C LEU A 63 -0.62 -8.30 9.80
N HIS A 64 0.37 -8.45 8.92
CA HIS A 64 1.40 -7.45 8.69
C HIS A 64 1.56 -7.08 7.23
N GLY A 65 1.94 -7.98 6.35
CA GLY A 65 2.06 -7.74 4.93
C GLY A 65 0.77 -8.01 4.14
N GLY A 66 0.79 -7.75 2.83
CA GLY A 66 -0.27 -8.14 1.89
C GLY A 66 -1.48 -7.20 1.79
N ALA A 67 -1.51 -6.06 2.48
CA ALA A 67 -2.59 -5.09 2.33
C ALA A 67 -2.64 -4.43 0.95
N PRO A 68 -1.53 -4.06 0.29
CA PRO A 68 -1.58 -3.47 -1.05
C PRO A 68 -2.20 -4.42 -2.09
N SER A 69 -1.96 -5.71 -2.04
CA SER A 69 -2.57 -6.66 -2.96
C SER A 69 -4.09 -6.75 -2.81
N ARG A 70 -4.60 -6.57 -1.60
CA ARG A 70 -6.05 -6.53 -1.33
C ARG A 70 -6.68 -5.22 -1.83
N VAL A 71 -5.96 -4.11 -1.80
CA VAL A 71 -6.41 -2.85 -2.41
C VAL A 71 -6.62 -3.04 -3.90
N LEU A 72 -5.69 -3.72 -4.58
CA LEU A 72 -5.82 -4.00 -6.01
C LEU A 72 -7.10 -4.78 -6.33
N GLY A 73 -7.43 -5.79 -5.54
CA GLY A 73 -8.69 -6.53 -5.68
C GLY A 73 -9.95 -5.66 -5.53
N MET A 74 -9.92 -4.63 -4.67
CA MET A 74 -11.02 -3.66 -4.56
C MET A 74 -11.12 -2.81 -5.84
N ILE A 75 -10.00 -2.37 -6.40
CA ILE A 75 -9.95 -1.60 -7.65
C ILE A 75 -10.51 -2.42 -8.81
N GLU A 76 -10.08 -3.67 -8.97
CA GLU A 76 -10.55 -4.58 -10.02
C GLU A 76 -12.06 -4.81 -9.96
N GLU A 77 -12.63 -4.93 -8.77
CA GLU A 77 -14.07 -5.07 -8.62
C GLU A 77 -14.83 -3.80 -9.01
N ILE A 78 -14.28 -2.62 -8.71
CA ILE A 78 -14.89 -1.34 -9.12
C ILE A 78 -14.74 -1.13 -10.62
N GLU A 79 -13.62 -1.49 -11.24
CA GLU A 79 -13.47 -1.47 -12.71
C GLU A 79 -14.55 -2.32 -13.38
N ARG A 80 -14.90 -3.46 -12.79
CA ARG A 80 -15.92 -4.37 -13.30
C ARG A 80 -17.35 -3.83 -13.14
N THR A 81 -17.64 -3.16 -12.02
CA THR A 81 -19.00 -2.73 -11.66
C THR A 81 -19.32 -1.29 -11.99
N GLY A 82 -18.31 -0.42 -12.03
CA GLY A 82 -18.46 1.03 -12.17
C GLY A 82 -19.04 1.73 -10.93
N ASP A 83 -19.20 1.02 -9.81
CA ASP A 83 -19.89 1.52 -8.61
C ASP A 83 -19.00 1.45 -7.36
N ALA A 84 -18.16 2.47 -7.17
CA ALA A 84 -17.30 2.59 -5.99
C ALA A 84 -18.11 2.76 -4.69
N GLN A 85 -19.19 3.52 -4.72
CA GLN A 85 -19.99 3.79 -3.53
C GLN A 85 -20.78 2.56 -3.06
N GLY A 86 -21.42 1.86 -3.97
CA GLY A 86 -22.14 0.62 -3.67
C GLY A 86 -21.18 -0.46 -3.17
N TYR A 87 -19.99 -0.58 -3.76
CA TYR A 87 -18.96 -1.48 -3.30
C TYR A 87 -18.55 -1.19 -1.85
N VAL A 88 -18.20 0.06 -1.53
CA VAL A 88 -17.79 0.48 -0.18
C VAL A 88 -18.87 0.18 0.85
N LYS A 89 -20.12 0.52 0.54
CA LYS A 89 -21.27 0.22 1.43
C LYS A 89 -21.42 -1.27 1.68
N SER A 90 -21.38 -2.08 0.64
CA SER A 90 -21.50 -3.54 0.73
C SER A 90 -20.41 -4.15 1.62
N VAL A 91 -19.14 -3.73 1.46
CA VAL A 91 -18.02 -4.20 2.30
C VAL A 91 -18.23 -3.83 3.77
N LEU A 92 -18.64 -2.60 4.04
CA LEU A 92 -18.85 -2.13 5.42
C LEU A 92 -20.10 -2.75 6.06
N ASP A 93 -21.14 -3.01 5.28
CA ASP A 93 -22.37 -3.66 5.75
C ASP A 93 -22.16 -5.16 6.10
N SER A 94 -21.24 -5.83 5.40
CA SER A 94 -20.83 -7.21 5.75
C SER A 94 -19.95 -7.29 7.01
N GLY A 95 -19.50 -6.13 7.53
CA GLY A 95 -18.61 -6.07 8.69
C GLY A 95 -17.13 -6.24 8.33
N ASP A 96 -16.83 -6.30 7.05
CA ASP A 96 -15.46 -6.40 6.54
C ASP A 96 -14.71 -5.07 6.64
N ARG A 97 -13.41 -5.12 6.42
CA ARG A 97 -12.52 -3.95 6.46
C ARG A 97 -12.14 -3.51 5.08
N LEU A 98 -12.27 -2.22 4.82
CA LEU A 98 -11.63 -1.59 3.68
C LEU A 98 -10.11 -1.54 3.91
N MET A 99 -9.35 -2.11 2.98
CA MET A 99 -7.90 -2.07 3.02
C MET A 99 -7.38 -0.72 2.57
N GLY A 100 -6.24 -0.28 3.12
CA GLY A 100 -5.65 1.01 2.77
C GLY A 100 -6.18 2.21 3.55
N PHE A 101 -7.00 1.99 4.60
CA PHE A 101 -7.55 3.05 5.44
C PHE A 101 -7.25 2.86 6.92
N GLY A 102 -6.86 3.94 7.59
CA GLY A 102 -6.46 3.96 8.99
C GLY A 102 -4.99 3.56 9.20
N HIS A 103 -4.40 4.04 10.28
CA HIS A 103 -3.02 3.76 10.66
C HIS A 103 -2.85 3.74 12.17
N ARG A 104 -1.90 2.91 12.67
CA ARG A 104 -1.64 2.83 14.12
C ARG A 104 -0.96 4.09 14.66
N VAL A 105 -0.08 4.70 13.88
CA VAL A 105 0.75 5.84 14.27
C VAL A 105 0.11 7.15 13.84
N TYR A 106 -0.22 7.28 12.55
CA TYR A 106 -0.79 8.51 12.01
C TYR A 106 -2.25 8.68 12.45
N ARG A 107 -2.55 9.85 13.02
CA ARG A 107 -3.90 10.30 13.42
C ARG A 107 -4.51 11.27 12.41
N ALA A 108 -3.90 11.37 11.23
CA ALA A 108 -4.28 12.20 10.09
C ALA A 108 -3.90 11.47 8.81
N GLU A 109 -3.98 12.14 7.66
CA GLU A 109 -3.51 11.60 6.37
C GLU A 109 -2.06 11.12 6.49
N ASP A 110 -1.79 9.92 5.99
CA ASP A 110 -0.43 9.39 5.88
C ASP A 110 0.34 10.18 4.80
N PRO A 111 1.43 10.89 5.15
CA PRO A 111 2.15 11.71 4.19
C PRO A 111 2.71 10.91 3.01
N ARG A 112 2.95 9.63 3.19
CA ARG A 112 3.42 8.72 2.14
C ARG A 112 2.32 8.44 1.12
N ALA A 113 1.06 8.28 1.57
CA ALA A 113 -0.09 8.14 0.69
C ALA A 113 -0.24 9.33 -0.24
N ARG A 114 -0.07 10.55 0.29
CA ARG A 114 -0.11 11.78 -0.50
C ARG A 114 0.99 11.84 -1.57
N VAL A 115 2.21 11.42 -1.23
CA VAL A 115 3.33 11.37 -2.20
C VAL A 115 3.01 10.38 -3.31
N LEU A 116 2.60 9.16 -2.97
CA LEU A 116 2.32 8.11 -3.95
C LEU A 116 1.09 8.43 -4.81
N ARG A 117 0.05 9.05 -4.25
CA ARG A 117 -1.09 9.55 -5.03
C ARG A 117 -0.65 10.58 -6.08
N ARG A 118 0.19 11.54 -5.69
CA ARG A 118 0.75 12.52 -6.62
C ARG A 118 1.58 11.83 -7.71
N THR A 119 2.44 10.88 -7.33
CA THR A 119 3.25 10.10 -8.28
C THR A 119 2.38 9.35 -9.29
N ALA A 120 1.34 8.64 -8.82
CA ALA A 120 0.41 7.93 -9.70
C ALA A 120 -0.25 8.86 -10.73
N ARG A 121 -0.65 10.06 -10.30
CA ARG A 121 -1.24 11.07 -11.18
C ARG A 121 -0.23 11.64 -12.18
N GLU A 122 0.98 12.01 -11.73
CA GLU A 122 2.03 12.57 -12.59
C GLU A 122 2.54 11.58 -13.64
N LEU A 123 2.45 10.29 -13.35
CA LEU A 123 2.84 9.21 -14.25
C LEU A 123 1.69 8.73 -15.17
N ASP A 124 0.51 9.31 -15.05
CA ASP A 124 -0.70 8.91 -15.78
C ASP A 124 -1.04 7.42 -15.55
N ALA A 125 -0.98 6.95 -14.29
CA ALA A 125 -1.30 5.58 -13.96
C ALA A 125 -2.74 5.23 -14.40
N PRO A 126 -2.98 4.18 -15.20
CA PRO A 126 -4.29 3.90 -15.80
C PRO A 126 -5.43 3.73 -14.79
N ARG A 127 -5.11 3.25 -13.58
CA ARG A 127 -6.09 3.02 -12.50
C ARG A 127 -6.28 4.20 -11.56
N TYR A 128 -5.65 5.37 -11.85
CA TYR A 128 -5.71 6.53 -10.98
C TYR A 128 -7.14 6.99 -10.69
N GLU A 129 -7.95 7.17 -11.74
CA GLU A 129 -9.33 7.67 -11.62
C GLU A 129 -10.23 6.74 -10.78
N VAL A 130 -10.12 5.44 -11.00
CA VAL A 130 -10.86 4.43 -10.23
C VAL A 130 -10.42 4.42 -8.77
N ALA A 131 -9.13 4.52 -8.52
CA ALA A 131 -8.57 4.61 -7.17
C ALA A 131 -9.04 5.88 -6.45
N GLU A 132 -9.03 7.02 -7.11
CA GLU A 132 -9.52 8.28 -6.54
C GLU A 132 -11.01 8.22 -6.20
N ALA A 133 -11.83 7.63 -7.08
CA ALA A 133 -13.25 7.42 -6.81
C ALA A 133 -13.49 6.50 -5.59
N LEU A 134 -12.73 5.39 -5.49
CA LEU A 134 -12.79 4.51 -4.32
C LEU A 134 -12.34 5.22 -3.05
N GLU A 135 -11.23 5.96 -3.09
CA GLU A 135 -10.72 6.72 -1.94
C GLU A 135 -11.78 7.69 -1.41
N GLN A 136 -12.40 8.47 -2.30
CA GLN A 136 -13.42 9.45 -1.94
C GLN A 136 -14.67 8.78 -1.34
N ALA A 137 -15.17 7.71 -1.96
CA ALA A 137 -16.31 6.96 -1.46
C ALA A 137 -16.02 6.34 -0.08
N ALA A 138 -14.84 5.74 0.09
CA ALA A 138 -14.43 5.12 1.34
C ALA A 138 -14.30 6.14 2.48
N LEU A 139 -13.63 7.27 2.24
CA LEU A 139 -13.47 8.33 3.25
C LEU A 139 -14.82 8.94 3.66
N ALA A 140 -15.75 9.13 2.72
CA ALA A 140 -17.10 9.63 3.02
C ALA A 140 -17.86 8.66 3.95
N GLU A 141 -17.94 7.39 3.58
CA GLU A 141 -18.64 6.36 4.37
C GLU A 141 -17.98 6.11 5.74
N LEU A 142 -16.64 6.10 5.80
CA LEU A 142 -15.92 5.90 7.06
C LEU A 142 -16.14 7.06 8.03
N ARG A 143 -16.17 8.30 7.56
CA ARG A 143 -16.47 9.49 8.39
C ARG A 143 -17.90 9.48 8.91
N GLU A 144 -18.85 9.05 8.09
CA GLU A 144 -20.26 8.95 8.48
C GLU A 144 -20.47 7.84 9.53
N ARG A 145 -19.91 6.65 9.30
CA ARG A 145 -20.13 5.47 10.17
C ARG A 145 -19.27 5.47 11.43
N ARG A 146 -18.12 6.14 11.43
CA ARG A 146 -17.14 6.17 12.52
C ARG A 146 -16.64 7.59 12.82
N PRO A 147 -17.53 8.50 13.19
CA PRO A 147 -17.17 9.91 13.46
C PRO A 147 -16.21 10.08 14.64
N ASP A 148 -16.14 9.08 15.52
CA ASP A 148 -15.24 8.99 16.66
C ASP A 148 -13.79 8.56 16.29
N ARG A 149 -13.54 8.17 15.03
CA ARG A 149 -12.24 7.65 14.60
C ARG A 149 -11.74 8.38 13.36
N VAL A 150 -10.47 8.73 13.37
CA VAL A 150 -9.79 9.25 12.17
C VAL A 150 -9.29 8.04 11.36
N LEU A 151 -9.97 7.77 10.25
CA LEU A 151 -9.66 6.68 9.32
C LEU A 151 -9.34 7.29 7.96
N GLU A 152 -8.12 7.80 7.82
CA GLU A 152 -7.62 8.39 6.57
C GLU A 152 -6.87 7.35 5.74
N THR A 153 -6.65 7.67 4.46
CA THR A 153 -5.89 6.82 3.54
C THR A 153 -4.46 6.64 4.03
N ASN A 154 -3.99 5.41 4.02
CA ASN A 154 -2.62 5.06 4.38
C ASN A 154 -1.76 4.74 3.15
N VAL A 155 -0.46 4.53 3.36
CA VAL A 155 0.50 4.28 2.26
C VAL A 155 0.13 3.09 1.39
N GLU A 156 -0.48 2.05 1.95
CA GLU A 156 -0.77 0.78 1.26
C GLU A 156 -1.76 0.95 0.11
N PHE A 157 -2.69 1.91 0.24
CA PHE A 157 -3.67 2.20 -0.79
C PHE A 157 -3.01 2.66 -2.09
N TRP A 158 -2.25 3.75 -2.03
CA TRP A 158 -1.60 4.32 -3.21
C TRP A 158 -0.34 3.54 -3.62
N ALA A 159 0.28 2.80 -2.71
CA ALA A 159 1.35 1.85 -3.05
C ALA A 159 0.85 0.77 -4.03
N ALA A 160 -0.37 0.26 -3.84
CA ALA A 160 -0.96 -0.71 -4.76
C ALA A 160 -1.03 -0.17 -6.20
N ILE A 161 -1.47 1.08 -6.37
CA ILE A 161 -1.62 1.70 -7.70
C ILE A 161 -0.26 1.96 -8.36
N VAL A 162 0.71 2.46 -7.58
CA VAL A 162 2.06 2.76 -8.10
C VAL A 162 2.81 1.48 -8.48
N LEU A 163 2.68 0.42 -7.68
CA LEU A 163 3.32 -0.87 -7.95
C LEU A 163 2.65 -1.62 -9.10
N ASP A 164 1.32 -1.58 -9.19
CA ASP A 164 0.57 -2.13 -10.33
C ASP A 164 0.95 -1.42 -11.64
N PHE A 165 1.02 -0.09 -11.64
CA PHE A 165 1.51 0.69 -12.78
C PHE A 165 2.90 0.26 -13.24
N ALA A 166 3.81 -0.04 -12.29
CA ALA A 166 5.15 -0.54 -12.59
C ALA A 166 5.18 -2.04 -12.97
N GLU A 167 3.99 -2.66 -13.14
CA GLU A 167 3.80 -4.07 -13.47
C GLU A 167 4.44 -5.05 -12.45
N VAL A 168 4.56 -4.63 -11.20
CA VAL A 168 4.97 -5.53 -10.12
C VAL A 168 3.85 -6.53 -9.88
N PRO A 169 4.11 -7.85 -9.85
CA PRO A 169 3.07 -8.83 -9.54
C PRO A 169 2.46 -8.58 -8.15
N SER A 170 1.15 -8.67 -8.02
CA SER A 170 0.43 -8.32 -6.78
C SER A 170 0.91 -9.09 -5.55
N HIS A 171 1.36 -10.34 -5.72
CA HIS A 171 1.93 -11.13 -4.63
C HIS A 171 3.32 -10.65 -4.16
N MET A 172 3.90 -9.66 -4.83
CA MET A 172 5.18 -9.04 -4.48
C MET A 172 5.02 -7.60 -3.94
N PHE A 173 3.80 -7.14 -3.68
CA PHE A 173 3.53 -5.77 -3.24
C PHE A 173 3.99 -5.47 -1.81
N THR A 174 4.50 -6.41 -1.09
CA THR A 174 4.98 -6.22 0.28
C THR A 174 6.43 -6.57 0.41
#